data_f3e5559a852ead0522cbc266f7871844
#
_entry.id   f3e5559a852ead0522cbc266f7871844
#
_cell.length_a   1.000
_cell.length_b   1.000
_cell.length_c   1.000
_cell.angle_alpha   90.00
_cell.angle_beta   90.00
_cell.angle_gamma   90.00
#
_symmetry.space_group_name_H-M   'P 1'
#
loop_
_entity.id
_entity.type
_entity.pdbx_description
1 polymer ?
#
loop_
_entity_poly.entity_id
_entity_poly.type
_entity_poly.pdbx_seq_one_letter_code
_entity_poly.pdbx_strand_id
1 'polypeptide(L)'
;MKKWRRSVLWLILSVCILVSGACSMKSPQQAASKANNQEIEYASNSPTMKGVTIDGARGFMWEVKNNGTTVYLVGSIHLTDDNFYPLHSKYEKVFAEADYLGLEIDFTKAPDEEQQKRIVDMMMYKDGTTLKDHVSKETYAKVKEFLMKNGLEANAYDAFKPWQVEGNISVMSLKADYNLEEGIDLYFLQKALERKIPVIGLETQESQMGALAGFSKERQEKSLNTTLDDYNSGVINDPTDELIEMWKKGDEQTLLKITNSLYSDPEYGKAMLTDRNIGMAEKIEGYLNTNKEDEYFIVVGLSIILCKLF
;
A
#
# COMPACT_ATOMS: atom_id res chain seq x y z
N MET A 1 -4.64 4.33 -23.21
CA MET A 1 -4.81 3.59 -21.94
C MET A 1 -3.54 2.88 -21.48
N LYS A 2 -2.86 2.03 -22.27
CA LYS A 2 -1.60 1.34 -21.84
C LYS A 2 -0.42 2.26 -21.45
N LYS A 3 -0.25 3.44 -22.04
CA LYS A 3 0.83 4.37 -21.70
C LYS A 3 0.62 5.08 -20.36
N TRP A 4 -0.63 5.32 -19.99
CA TRP A 4 -0.95 6.02 -18.76
C TRP A 4 -0.87 5.10 -17.53
N ARG A 5 -1.28 3.83 -17.66
CA ARG A 5 -1.06 2.80 -16.64
C ARG A 5 0.42 2.70 -16.23
N ARG A 6 1.34 2.76 -17.20
CA ARG A 6 2.78 2.78 -16.92
C ARG A 6 3.24 4.04 -16.16
N SER A 7 2.59 5.18 -16.35
CA SER A 7 2.98 6.44 -15.68
C SER A 7 2.50 6.51 -14.23
N VAL A 8 1.32 5.98 -13.91
CA VAL A 8 0.81 5.89 -12.53
C VAL A 8 1.62 4.84 -11.75
N LEU A 9 1.97 3.73 -12.39
CA LEU A 9 2.87 2.71 -11.81
C LEU A 9 4.24 3.28 -11.47
N TRP A 10 4.79 4.12 -12.35
CA TRP A 10 6.05 4.82 -12.10
C TRP A 10 5.96 5.77 -10.91
N LEU A 11 4.80 6.33 -10.59
CA LEU A 11 4.60 7.19 -9.42
C LEU A 11 4.54 6.40 -8.10
N ILE A 12 3.96 5.22 -8.10
CA ILE A 12 3.89 4.35 -6.90
C ILE A 12 5.20 3.58 -6.71
N LEU A 13 5.79 3.07 -7.80
CA LEU A 13 7.13 2.46 -7.81
C LEU A 13 8.26 3.48 -7.73
N SER A 14 8.06 4.74 -8.14
CA SER A 14 9.13 5.75 -8.06
C SER A 14 9.49 6.15 -6.64
N VAL A 15 8.66 5.85 -5.66
CA VAL A 15 9.07 5.86 -4.25
C VAL A 15 10.10 4.75 -3.98
N CYS A 16 10.06 3.65 -4.74
CA CYS A 16 11.00 2.53 -4.60
C CYS A 16 12.13 2.51 -5.66
N ILE A 17 12.02 3.21 -6.82
CA ILE A 17 12.87 2.93 -8.00
C ILE A 17 13.54 4.20 -8.60
N LEU A 18 13.56 5.35 -7.93
CA LEU A 18 14.21 6.56 -8.49
C LEU A 18 15.74 6.53 -8.58
N VAL A 19 16.40 5.35 -8.51
CA VAL A 19 17.84 5.25 -8.76
C VAL A 19 18.19 4.02 -9.59
N SER A 20 17.67 3.94 -10.80
CA SER A 20 18.28 3.12 -11.86
C SER A 20 18.53 4.00 -13.10
N GLY A 21 19.17 5.15 -12.87
CA GLY A 21 19.76 5.96 -13.90
C GLY A 21 21.07 5.32 -14.36
N ALA A 22 21.13 4.91 -15.62
CA ALA A 22 22.31 4.54 -16.38
C ALA A 22 22.96 3.17 -16.09
N CYS A 23 22.28 2.09 -16.48
CA CYS A 23 22.97 0.98 -17.12
C CYS A 23 22.00 0.35 -18.15
N SER A 24 22.40 0.44 -19.40
CA SER A 24 21.74 -0.16 -20.55
C SER A 24 21.74 -1.68 -20.39
N MET A 25 20.61 -2.27 -19.98
CA MET A 25 20.43 -3.70 -20.00
C MET A 25 19.56 -4.11 -21.18
N LYS A 26 20.16 -4.91 -22.07
CA LYS A 26 19.49 -5.62 -23.14
C LYS A 26 18.42 -6.54 -22.53
N SER A 27 17.19 -6.46 -23.06
CA SER A 27 16.08 -7.35 -22.71
C SER A 27 16.45 -8.81 -22.98
N PRO A 28 16.08 -9.75 -22.08
CA PRO A 28 16.10 -11.17 -22.41
C PRO A 28 14.93 -11.47 -23.37
N GLN A 29 15.25 -12.09 -24.49
CA GLN A 29 14.28 -12.63 -25.43
C GLN A 29 13.48 -13.77 -24.77
N GLN A 30 12.17 -13.69 -24.93
CA GLN A 30 11.21 -14.73 -24.59
C GLN A 30 11.56 -16.05 -25.27
N ALA A 31 11.82 -17.07 -24.50
CA ALA A 31 11.78 -18.45 -24.96
C ALA A 31 10.32 -18.92 -24.83
N ALA A 32 9.61 -19.00 -25.96
CA ALA A 32 8.30 -19.60 -26.03
C ALA A 32 8.41 -21.11 -25.88
N SER A 33 7.95 -21.69 -24.79
CA SER A 33 7.70 -23.12 -24.66
C SER A 33 6.24 -23.39 -24.92
N LYS A 34 5.99 -24.22 -25.97
CA LYS A 34 4.69 -24.76 -26.30
C LYS A 34 4.27 -25.73 -25.20
N ALA A 35 3.19 -25.43 -24.48
CA ALA A 35 2.51 -26.38 -23.64
C ALA A 35 1.19 -26.80 -24.28
N ASN A 36 1.03 -28.11 -24.32
CA ASN A 36 -0.05 -28.88 -24.91
C ASN A 36 -1.38 -28.63 -24.18
N ASN A 37 -2.44 -28.33 -24.94
CA ASN A 37 -3.82 -28.37 -24.44
C ASN A 37 -4.21 -29.83 -24.14
N GLN A 38 -4.40 -30.15 -22.87
CA GLN A 38 -5.26 -31.23 -22.44
C GLN A 38 -6.39 -30.63 -21.60
N GLU A 39 -7.59 -30.65 -22.16
CA GLU A 39 -8.83 -30.43 -21.43
C GLU A 39 -8.96 -31.53 -20.36
N ILE A 40 -8.96 -31.11 -19.09
CA ILE A 40 -9.36 -31.96 -17.98
C ILE A 40 -10.78 -31.57 -17.61
N GLU A 41 -11.72 -32.45 -18.00
CA GLU A 41 -13.12 -32.41 -17.64
C GLU A 41 -13.25 -32.69 -16.13
N TYR A 42 -13.48 -31.66 -15.31
CA TYR A 42 -13.83 -31.81 -13.90
C TYR A 42 -15.33 -32.10 -13.79
N ALA A 43 -15.65 -33.34 -13.49
CA ALA A 43 -17.00 -33.76 -13.15
C ALA A 43 -17.48 -33.00 -11.91
N SER A 44 -18.50 -32.17 -12.10
CA SER A 44 -19.20 -31.42 -11.08
C SER A 44 -20.08 -32.38 -10.28
N ASN A 45 -19.62 -32.72 -9.07
CA ASN A 45 -20.47 -33.24 -8.00
C ASN A 45 -20.27 -32.43 -6.74
N SER A 46 -20.73 -31.20 -6.76
CA SER A 46 -20.93 -30.39 -5.53
C SER A 46 -22.42 -30.28 -5.26
N PRO A 47 -22.88 -30.48 -4.02
CA PRO A 47 -24.28 -30.35 -3.70
C PRO A 47 -24.76 -28.93 -3.94
N THR A 48 -25.79 -28.78 -4.75
CA THR A 48 -26.47 -27.54 -5.07
C THR A 48 -27.05 -26.93 -3.78
N MET A 49 -26.29 -26.03 -3.12
CA MET A 49 -26.87 -25.11 -2.17
C MET A 49 -27.62 -24.04 -2.96
N LYS A 50 -28.94 -24.13 -2.98
CA LYS A 50 -29.83 -23.09 -3.49
C LYS A 50 -29.64 -21.83 -2.68
N GLY A 51 -29.15 -20.76 -3.33
CA GLY A 51 -29.54 -19.40 -2.99
C GLY A 51 -28.71 -18.67 -1.93
N VAL A 52 -27.37 -18.68 -2.00
CA VAL A 52 -26.58 -17.57 -1.49
C VAL A 52 -25.69 -17.10 -2.64
N THR A 53 -26.13 -16.08 -3.33
CA THR A 53 -25.26 -15.27 -4.20
C THR A 53 -24.21 -14.67 -3.26
N ILE A 54 -22.98 -15.16 -3.31
CA ILE A 54 -21.85 -14.50 -2.63
C ILE A 54 -21.64 -13.21 -3.39
N ASP A 55 -22.15 -12.11 -2.84
CA ASP A 55 -22.08 -10.79 -3.44
C ASP A 55 -20.69 -10.18 -3.14
N GLY A 56 -19.63 -10.81 -3.66
CA GLY A 56 -18.27 -10.30 -3.63
C GLY A 56 -17.63 -10.16 -2.24
N ALA A 57 -16.41 -9.63 -2.21
CA ALA A 57 -15.64 -9.40 -0.99
C ALA A 57 -16.30 -8.32 -0.11
N ARG A 58 -16.55 -8.64 1.18
CA ARG A 58 -17.37 -7.82 2.09
C ARG A 58 -16.73 -6.52 2.49
N GLY A 59 -15.41 -6.55 2.76
CA GLY A 59 -14.62 -5.40 3.20
C GLY A 59 -15.20 -4.62 4.37
N PHE A 60 -14.71 -3.40 4.51
CA PHE A 60 -15.07 -2.51 5.61
C PHE A 60 -15.50 -1.14 5.06
N MET A 61 -16.69 -0.72 5.40
CA MET A 61 -17.23 0.58 5.02
C MET A 61 -18.17 1.12 6.10
N TRP A 62 -17.94 2.35 6.50
CA TRP A 62 -18.73 3.08 7.47
C TRP A 62 -19.34 4.34 6.85
N GLU A 63 -20.51 4.72 7.31
CA GLU A 63 -21.22 5.95 6.88
C GLU A 63 -21.26 6.94 8.05
N VAL A 64 -20.86 8.17 7.77
CA VAL A 64 -20.94 9.30 8.71
C VAL A 64 -21.71 10.43 8.05
N LYS A 65 -22.70 10.98 8.75
CA LYS A 65 -23.56 12.08 8.24
C LYS A 65 -23.55 13.26 9.18
N ASN A 66 -23.42 14.45 8.61
CA ASN A 66 -23.60 15.69 9.34
C ASN A 66 -24.08 16.80 8.38
N ASN A 67 -25.08 17.59 8.81
CA ASN A 67 -25.55 18.79 8.09
C ASN A 67 -25.86 18.58 6.59
N GLY A 68 -26.38 17.41 6.21
CA GLY A 68 -26.67 17.08 4.81
C GLY A 68 -25.52 16.42 4.05
N THR A 69 -24.27 16.59 4.49
CA THR A 69 -23.09 15.95 3.91
C THR A 69 -22.95 14.50 4.40
N THR A 70 -22.62 13.59 3.48
CA THR A 70 -22.34 12.19 3.79
C THR A 70 -20.89 11.86 3.46
N VAL A 71 -20.22 11.16 4.36
CA VAL A 71 -18.89 10.58 4.16
C VAL A 71 -18.96 9.06 4.32
N TYR A 72 -18.59 8.34 3.30
CA TYR A 72 -18.37 6.90 3.35
C TYR A 72 -16.89 6.63 3.52
N LEU A 73 -16.52 6.02 4.65
CA LEU A 73 -15.13 5.63 4.95
C LEU A 73 -14.93 4.18 4.56
N VAL A 74 -14.02 3.92 3.64
CA VAL A 74 -13.70 2.59 3.14
C VAL A 74 -12.29 2.22 3.58
N GLY A 75 -12.17 1.07 4.24
CA GLY A 75 -10.87 0.52 4.61
C GLY A 75 -10.16 -0.09 3.42
N SER A 76 -8.96 0.38 3.09
CA SER A 76 -8.12 -0.10 1.99
C SER A 76 -7.07 -1.10 2.47
N ILE A 77 -6.71 -2.00 1.56
CA ILE A 77 -5.42 -2.69 1.51
C ILE A 77 -4.79 -2.42 0.15
N HIS A 78 -3.46 -2.20 0.13
CA HIS A 78 -2.75 -1.70 -1.05
C HIS A 78 -2.36 -2.80 -2.04
N LEU A 79 -2.64 -4.06 -1.71
CA LEU A 79 -2.36 -5.22 -2.57
C LEU A 79 -3.49 -6.24 -2.48
N THR A 80 -3.67 -6.99 -3.55
CA THR A 80 -4.74 -7.97 -3.69
C THR A 80 -4.20 -9.26 -4.28
N ASP A 81 -5.01 -10.31 -4.25
CA ASP A 81 -4.77 -11.55 -4.99
C ASP A 81 -5.71 -11.68 -6.21
N ASP A 82 -5.47 -12.67 -7.07
CA ASP A 82 -6.26 -12.92 -8.29
C ASP A 82 -7.77 -13.13 -8.02
N ASN A 83 -8.15 -13.49 -6.79
CA ASN A 83 -9.52 -13.80 -6.40
C ASN A 83 -10.15 -12.70 -5.53
N PHE A 84 -9.55 -11.52 -5.49
CA PHE A 84 -10.01 -10.45 -4.63
C PHE A 84 -11.30 -9.79 -5.14
N TYR A 85 -11.41 -9.64 -6.44
CA TYR A 85 -12.57 -9.03 -7.08
C TYR A 85 -13.57 -10.08 -7.57
N PRO A 86 -14.88 -9.74 -7.66
CA PRO A 86 -15.46 -8.41 -7.45
C PRO A 86 -15.61 -8.05 -5.96
N LEU A 87 -15.67 -6.75 -5.67
CA LEU A 87 -16.10 -6.25 -4.37
C LEU A 87 -17.60 -6.47 -4.19
N HIS A 88 -18.07 -6.47 -2.92
CA HIS A 88 -19.50 -6.47 -2.63
C HIS A 88 -20.20 -5.29 -3.32
N SER A 89 -21.36 -5.52 -3.92
CA SER A 89 -22.09 -4.54 -4.74
C SER A 89 -22.41 -3.20 -4.01
N LYS A 90 -22.39 -3.20 -2.68
CA LYS A 90 -22.57 -1.99 -1.87
C LYS A 90 -21.55 -0.89 -2.20
N TYR A 91 -20.28 -1.28 -2.49
CA TYR A 91 -19.22 -0.32 -2.80
C TYR A 91 -19.50 0.41 -4.11
N GLU A 92 -19.88 -0.34 -5.15
CA GLU A 92 -20.22 0.22 -6.45
C GLU A 92 -21.44 1.14 -6.37
N LYS A 93 -22.47 0.74 -5.63
CA LYS A 93 -23.69 1.53 -5.45
C LYS A 93 -23.41 2.86 -4.76
N VAL A 94 -22.67 2.83 -3.65
CA VAL A 94 -22.32 4.05 -2.91
C VAL A 94 -21.37 4.93 -3.72
N PHE A 95 -20.37 4.33 -4.36
CA PHE A 95 -19.43 5.09 -5.17
C PHE A 95 -20.10 5.74 -6.40
N ALA A 96 -21.17 5.14 -6.95
CA ALA A 96 -21.89 5.70 -8.09
C ALA A 96 -22.52 7.06 -7.77
N GLU A 97 -22.91 7.31 -6.53
CA GLU A 97 -23.53 8.57 -6.08
C GLU A 97 -22.48 9.60 -5.59
N ALA A 98 -21.24 9.17 -5.33
CA ALA A 98 -20.21 10.03 -4.77
C ALA A 98 -19.85 11.20 -5.68
N ASP A 99 -19.75 12.40 -5.10
CA ASP A 99 -19.28 13.63 -5.74
C ASP A 99 -17.74 13.75 -5.72
N TYR A 100 -17.09 13.15 -4.70
CA TYR A 100 -15.65 13.21 -4.49
C TYR A 100 -15.07 11.83 -4.13
N LEU A 101 -13.89 11.52 -4.67
CA LEU A 101 -13.06 10.45 -4.14
C LEU A 101 -11.97 11.05 -3.22
N GLY A 102 -11.97 10.67 -1.93
CA GLY A 102 -10.86 10.94 -1.01
C GLY A 102 -9.90 9.76 -0.95
N LEU A 103 -8.61 10.04 -1.01
CA LEU A 103 -7.53 9.06 -0.82
C LEU A 103 -6.56 9.60 0.23
N GLU A 104 -5.72 8.72 0.81
CA GLU A 104 -4.61 9.21 1.63
C GLU A 104 -3.76 10.19 0.83
N ILE A 105 -3.35 9.81 -0.37
CA ILE A 105 -2.57 10.66 -1.28
C ILE A 105 -3.32 10.83 -2.60
N ASP A 106 -3.37 12.07 -3.10
CA ASP A 106 -3.88 12.36 -4.44
C ASP A 106 -2.83 12.02 -5.51
N PHE A 107 -2.87 10.80 -6.02
CA PHE A 107 -1.96 10.35 -7.09
C PHE A 107 -2.22 10.97 -8.47
N THR A 108 -3.24 11.81 -8.62
CA THR A 108 -3.48 12.55 -9.87
C THR A 108 -2.54 13.74 -10.01
N LYS A 109 -1.91 14.17 -8.91
CA LYS A 109 -0.98 15.29 -8.83
C LYS A 109 0.43 14.79 -8.55
N ALA A 110 1.36 15.10 -9.45
CA ALA A 110 2.77 14.87 -9.18
C ALA A 110 3.29 15.90 -8.17
N PRO A 111 4.18 15.51 -7.23
CA PRO A 111 4.88 16.48 -6.39
C PRO A 111 5.69 17.46 -7.27
N ASP A 112 5.77 18.71 -6.84
CA ASP A 112 6.63 19.70 -7.49
C ASP A 112 8.14 19.39 -7.26
N GLU A 113 9.03 20.14 -7.93
CA GLU A 113 10.48 19.88 -7.88
C GLU A 113 11.03 20.01 -6.45
N GLU A 114 10.52 20.95 -5.65
CA GLU A 114 10.98 21.14 -4.27
C GLU A 114 10.49 20.00 -3.37
N GLN A 115 9.24 19.57 -3.53
CA GLN A 115 8.68 18.41 -2.84
C GLN A 115 9.44 17.13 -3.21
N GLN A 116 9.71 16.90 -4.51
CA GLN A 116 10.51 15.77 -4.97
C GLN A 116 11.90 15.76 -4.33
N LYS A 117 12.56 16.93 -4.29
CA LYS A 117 13.85 17.06 -3.66
C LYS A 117 13.80 16.70 -2.18
N ARG A 118 12.80 17.23 -1.43
CA ARG A 118 12.64 16.91 0.01
C ARG A 118 12.38 15.42 0.23
N ILE A 119 11.56 14.78 -0.60
CA ILE A 119 11.31 13.34 -0.54
C ILE A 119 12.62 12.55 -0.75
N VAL A 120 13.41 12.90 -1.78
CA VAL A 120 14.70 12.25 -2.03
C VAL A 120 15.67 12.46 -0.87
N ASP A 121 15.69 13.66 -0.26
CA ASP A 121 16.54 13.97 0.91
C ASP A 121 16.14 13.15 2.17
N MET A 122 14.87 12.76 2.28
CA MET A 122 14.41 11.84 3.32
C MET A 122 14.86 10.40 3.08
N MET A 123 14.95 9.97 1.81
CA MET A 123 15.26 8.58 1.42
C MET A 123 16.77 8.28 1.41
N MET A 124 17.61 9.26 1.12
CA MET A 124 19.02 9.08 0.79
C MET A 124 19.95 9.88 1.70
N TYR A 125 21.18 9.37 1.85
CA TYR A 125 22.29 10.13 2.43
C TYR A 125 22.88 11.10 1.39
N LYS A 126 23.17 12.32 1.79
CA LYS A 126 23.78 13.37 0.95
C LYS A 126 25.00 14.02 1.57
N ASP A 127 25.40 13.55 2.74
CA ASP A 127 26.53 14.05 3.53
C ASP A 127 27.84 13.31 3.24
N GLY A 128 27.85 12.43 2.26
CA GLY A 128 28.98 11.58 1.91
C GLY A 128 29.07 10.27 2.71
N THR A 129 28.16 10.06 3.66
CA THR A 129 28.02 8.78 4.36
C THR A 129 27.19 7.80 3.56
N THR A 130 27.19 6.55 3.96
CA THR A 130 26.47 5.46 3.30
C THR A 130 25.77 4.59 4.33
N LEU A 131 24.89 3.68 3.90
CA LEU A 131 24.17 2.77 4.77
C LEU A 131 25.08 2.09 5.81
N LYS A 132 26.29 1.63 5.40
CA LYS A 132 27.25 0.97 6.28
C LYS A 132 27.73 1.82 7.47
N ASP A 133 27.61 3.16 7.36
CA ASP A 133 28.03 4.09 8.42
C ASP A 133 26.92 4.31 9.47
N HIS A 134 25.70 3.82 9.18
CA HIS A 134 24.50 4.06 9.97
C HIS A 134 23.83 2.80 10.52
N VAL A 135 24.29 1.61 10.11
CA VAL A 135 23.83 0.33 10.64
C VAL A 135 25.01 -0.51 11.14
N SER A 136 24.74 -1.53 11.92
CA SER A 136 25.76 -2.47 12.38
C SER A 136 26.41 -3.20 11.20
N LYS A 137 27.63 -3.71 11.40
CA LYS A 137 28.33 -4.53 10.40
C LYS A 137 27.53 -5.78 10.03
N GLU A 138 26.80 -6.32 11.01
CA GLU A 138 25.94 -7.50 10.81
C GLU A 138 24.77 -7.16 9.89
N THR A 139 24.02 -6.10 10.18
CA THR A 139 22.90 -5.63 9.34
C THR A 139 23.36 -5.35 7.92
N TYR A 140 24.50 -4.63 7.77
CA TYR A 140 25.04 -4.35 6.45
C TYR A 140 25.45 -5.61 5.67
N ALA A 141 26.00 -6.61 6.35
CA ALA A 141 26.33 -7.90 5.73
C ALA A 141 25.08 -8.64 5.22
N LYS A 142 23.98 -8.65 6.02
CA LYS A 142 22.70 -9.23 5.61
C LYS A 142 22.10 -8.50 4.38
N VAL A 143 22.17 -7.17 4.33
CA VAL A 143 21.73 -6.39 3.16
C VAL A 143 22.51 -6.80 1.90
N LYS A 144 23.83 -6.88 2.00
CA LYS A 144 24.66 -7.31 0.86
C LYS A 144 24.32 -8.72 0.40
N GLU A 145 24.11 -9.64 1.33
CA GLU A 145 23.72 -11.02 1.03
C GLU A 145 22.38 -11.04 0.28
N PHE A 146 21.39 -10.29 0.77
CA PHE A 146 20.09 -10.13 0.11
C PHE A 146 20.25 -9.61 -1.33
N LEU A 147 21.02 -8.54 -1.52
CA LEU A 147 21.24 -7.94 -2.84
C LEU A 147 21.87 -8.95 -3.82
N MET A 148 22.94 -9.62 -3.38
CA MET A 148 23.64 -10.61 -4.22
C MET A 148 22.74 -11.82 -4.56
N LYS A 149 21.94 -12.32 -3.61
CA LYS A 149 20.98 -13.40 -3.85
C LYS A 149 19.92 -13.01 -4.91
N ASN A 150 19.59 -11.72 -5.00
CA ASN A 150 18.64 -11.20 -5.96
C ASN A 150 19.30 -10.62 -7.24
N GLY A 151 20.58 -10.92 -7.49
CA GLY A 151 21.28 -10.53 -8.71
C GLY A 151 21.64 -9.04 -8.79
N LEU A 152 21.65 -8.34 -7.66
CA LEU A 152 22.02 -6.92 -7.57
C LEU A 152 23.46 -6.76 -7.08
N GLU A 153 24.04 -5.59 -7.38
CA GLU A 153 25.37 -5.22 -6.85
C GLU A 153 25.31 -5.08 -5.32
N ALA A 154 26.35 -5.57 -4.63
CA ALA A 154 26.41 -5.60 -3.17
C ALA A 154 26.30 -4.22 -2.48
N ASN A 155 26.50 -3.14 -3.22
CA ASN A 155 26.42 -1.76 -2.76
C ASN A 155 25.23 -0.97 -3.36
N ALA A 156 24.31 -1.66 -4.03
CA ALA A 156 23.19 -0.99 -4.72
C ALA A 156 22.33 -0.13 -3.79
N TYR A 157 22.29 -0.43 -2.50
CA TYR A 157 21.52 0.31 -1.51
C TYR A 157 22.36 1.22 -0.59
N ASP A 158 23.64 1.43 -0.87
CA ASP A 158 24.54 2.21 -0.02
C ASP A 158 24.10 3.66 0.19
N ALA A 159 23.46 4.25 -0.82
CA ALA A 159 22.99 5.63 -0.73
C ALA A 159 21.70 5.80 0.08
N PHE A 160 20.97 4.72 0.38
CA PHE A 160 19.65 4.79 1.01
C PHE A 160 19.71 4.67 2.53
N LYS A 161 18.78 5.35 3.19
CA LYS A 161 18.55 5.21 4.64
C LYS A 161 17.89 3.87 4.96
N PRO A 162 18.04 3.34 6.19
CA PRO A 162 17.59 1.99 6.54
C PRO A 162 16.09 1.75 6.31
N TRP A 163 15.23 2.73 6.60
CA TRP A 163 13.79 2.60 6.38
C TRP A 163 13.44 2.43 4.89
N GLN A 164 14.17 3.11 3.99
CA GLN A 164 13.98 2.97 2.54
C GLN A 164 14.50 1.62 2.03
N VAL A 165 15.62 1.16 2.58
CA VAL A 165 16.17 -0.17 2.27
C VAL A 165 15.18 -1.26 2.69
N GLU A 166 14.60 -1.15 3.89
CA GLU A 166 13.55 -2.05 4.37
C GLU A 166 12.36 -2.09 3.42
N GLY A 167 11.83 -0.92 3.02
CA GLY A 167 10.71 -0.85 2.07
C GLY A 167 11.03 -1.52 0.73
N ASN A 168 12.22 -1.31 0.18
CA ASN A 168 12.65 -1.95 -1.07
C ASN A 168 12.74 -3.47 -0.93
N ILE A 169 13.30 -3.98 0.18
CA ILE A 169 13.39 -5.41 0.47
C ILE A 169 12.00 -6.01 0.61
N SER A 170 11.10 -5.35 1.35
CA SER A 170 9.72 -5.81 1.53
C SER A 170 8.99 -5.99 0.20
N VAL A 171 9.07 -5.00 -0.70
CA VAL A 171 8.46 -5.10 -2.03
C VAL A 171 9.08 -6.23 -2.87
N MET A 172 10.42 -6.37 -2.85
CA MET A 172 11.10 -7.45 -3.59
C MET A 172 10.80 -8.85 -3.03
N SER A 173 10.38 -8.93 -1.77
CA SER A 173 10.06 -10.19 -1.08
C SER A 173 8.60 -10.62 -1.24
N LEU A 174 7.74 -9.80 -1.84
CA LEU A 174 6.34 -10.14 -2.08
C LEU A 174 6.22 -11.36 -2.99
N LYS A 175 5.22 -12.18 -2.72
CA LYS A 175 4.88 -13.31 -3.60
C LYS A 175 4.45 -12.80 -4.97
N ALA A 176 4.72 -13.59 -6.01
CA ALA A 176 4.44 -13.21 -7.40
C ALA A 176 2.94 -13.15 -7.75
N ASP A 177 2.08 -13.75 -6.93
CA ASP A 177 0.63 -13.77 -7.06
C ASP A 177 -0.07 -12.59 -6.39
N TYR A 178 0.70 -11.71 -5.71
CA TYR A 178 0.13 -10.45 -5.21
C TYR A 178 0.20 -9.34 -6.24
N ASN A 179 -0.89 -8.59 -6.35
CA ASN A 179 -1.04 -7.50 -7.30
C ASN A 179 -1.07 -6.16 -6.57
N LEU A 180 0.03 -5.41 -6.67
CA LEU A 180 0.15 -4.04 -6.13
C LEU A 180 -0.61 -2.98 -6.97
N GLU A 181 -0.97 -3.32 -8.22
CA GLU A 181 -1.68 -2.41 -9.13
C GLU A 181 -3.20 -2.44 -8.91
N GLU A 182 -3.67 -3.35 -8.08
CA GLU A 182 -5.10 -3.61 -7.87
C GLU A 182 -5.53 -3.39 -6.41
N GLY A 183 -4.76 -2.62 -5.63
CA GLY A 183 -5.19 -2.16 -4.32
C GLY A 183 -6.52 -1.39 -4.41
N ILE A 184 -7.30 -1.41 -3.33
CA ILE A 184 -8.66 -0.83 -3.30
C ILE A 184 -8.64 0.67 -3.61
N ASP A 185 -7.62 1.37 -3.14
CA ASP A 185 -7.38 2.78 -3.42
C ASP A 185 -7.18 3.04 -4.92
N LEU A 186 -6.37 2.23 -5.60
CA LEU A 186 -6.14 2.33 -7.04
C LEU A 186 -7.36 1.92 -7.88
N TYR A 187 -8.10 0.92 -7.41
CA TYR A 187 -9.33 0.50 -8.03
C TYR A 187 -10.35 1.65 -8.10
N PHE A 188 -10.59 2.33 -6.99
CA PHE A 188 -11.51 3.47 -6.97
C PHE A 188 -10.92 4.72 -7.64
N LEU A 189 -9.59 4.92 -7.58
CA LEU A 189 -8.94 5.99 -8.34
C LEU A 189 -9.20 5.85 -9.84
N GLN A 190 -9.03 4.66 -10.40
CA GLN A 190 -9.32 4.43 -11.83
C GLN A 190 -10.77 4.76 -12.17
N LYS A 191 -11.72 4.32 -11.35
CA LYS A 191 -13.15 4.61 -11.55
C LYS A 191 -13.48 6.10 -11.42
N ALA A 192 -12.86 6.80 -10.47
CA ALA A 192 -13.03 8.25 -10.32
C ALA A 192 -12.57 9.00 -11.57
N LEU A 193 -11.44 8.60 -12.14
CA LEU A 193 -10.93 9.18 -13.38
C LEU A 193 -11.83 8.90 -14.59
N GLU A 194 -12.41 7.71 -14.69
CA GLU A 194 -13.40 7.35 -15.71
C GLU A 194 -14.69 8.20 -15.58
N ARG A 195 -15.17 8.38 -14.34
CA ARG A 195 -16.33 9.22 -14.01
C ARG A 195 -16.01 10.71 -14.02
N LYS A 196 -14.74 11.10 -14.00
CA LYS A 196 -14.25 12.49 -13.92
C LYS A 196 -14.70 13.21 -12.64
N ILE A 197 -14.86 12.49 -11.55
CA ILE A 197 -15.09 13.11 -10.24
C ILE A 197 -13.77 13.61 -9.64
N PRO A 198 -13.79 14.70 -8.87
CA PRO A 198 -12.59 15.22 -8.22
C PRO A 198 -11.96 14.22 -7.27
N VAL A 199 -10.62 14.14 -7.30
CA VAL A 199 -9.82 13.37 -6.34
C VAL A 199 -9.20 14.34 -5.33
N ILE A 200 -9.30 14.01 -4.04
CA ILE A 200 -8.74 14.81 -2.94
C ILE A 200 -7.78 13.96 -2.10
N GLY A 201 -6.64 14.54 -1.71
CA GLY A 201 -5.67 13.92 -0.81
C GLY A 201 -5.90 14.33 0.64
N LEU A 202 -6.03 13.36 1.54
CA LEU A 202 -6.13 13.61 2.96
C LEU A 202 -4.78 13.97 3.59
N GLU A 203 -3.69 13.52 2.98
CA GLU A 203 -2.32 13.87 3.33
C GLU A 203 -1.45 14.01 2.07
N THR A 204 -0.17 14.18 2.24
CA THR A 204 0.78 14.30 1.14
C THR A 204 1.79 13.15 1.16
N GLN A 205 2.39 12.84 0.01
CA GLN A 205 3.47 11.87 -0.06
C GLN A 205 4.64 12.28 0.86
N GLU A 206 4.95 13.58 0.93
CA GLU A 206 6.00 14.11 1.79
C GLU A 206 5.70 13.85 3.28
N SER A 207 4.44 14.01 3.73
CA SER A 207 4.07 13.73 5.12
C SER A 207 4.19 12.24 5.47
N GLN A 208 3.78 11.33 4.58
CA GLN A 208 3.96 9.89 4.79
C GLN A 208 5.43 9.49 4.86
N MET A 209 6.25 9.97 3.91
CA MET A 209 7.68 9.68 3.90
C MET A 209 8.37 10.28 5.14
N GLY A 210 7.94 11.46 5.57
CA GLY A 210 8.42 12.11 6.79
C GLY A 210 8.15 11.29 8.05
N ALA A 211 6.99 10.65 8.15
CA ALA A 211 6.67 9.76 9.26
C ALA A 211 7.62 8.54 9.34
N LEU A 212 7.90 7.90 8.20
CA LEU A 212 8.85 6.78 8.12
C LEU A 212 10.30 7.22 8.37
N ALA A 213 10.72 8.32 7.76
CA ALA A 213 12.07 8.86 7.92
C ALA A 213 12.34 9.39 9.35
N GLY A 214 11.29 9.73 10.08
CA GLY A 214 11.35 10.25 11.46
C GLY A 214 11.56 9.20 12.53
N PHE A 215 11.52 7.92 12.22
CA PHE A 215 11.80 6.87 13.20
C PHE A 215 13.23 6.94 13.74
N SER A 216 13.43 6.54 15.00
CA SER A 216 14.76 6.43 15.59
C SER A 216 15.67 5.50 14.77
N LYS A 217 16.97 5.73 14.81
CA LYS A 217 17.95 4.89 14.10
C LYS A 217 17.88 3.43 14.56
N GLU A 218 17.70 3.25 15.86
CA GLU A 218 17.56 1.95 16.51
C GLU A 218 16.34 1.19 15.96
N ARG A 219 15.21 1.91 15.83
CA ARG A 219 14.00 1.30 15.27
C ARG A 219 14.16 0.96 13.80
N GLN A 220 14.70 1.88 12.99
CA GLN A 220 14.91 1.64 11.56
C GLN A 220 15.83 0.42 11.32
N GLU A 221 16.94 0.30 12.06
CA GLU A 221 17.83 -0.85 11.93
C GLU A 221 17.19 -2.14 12.43
N LYS A 222 16.45 -2.11 13.54
CA LYS A 222 15.71 -3.27 14.06
C LYS A 222 14.69 -3.77 13.03
N SER A 223 13.90 -2.88 12.44
CA SER A 223 12.90 -3.23 11.44
C SER A 223 13.55 -3.84 10.20
N LEU A 224 14.60 -3.20 9.68
CA LEU A 224 15.40 -3.73 8.56
C LEU A 224 15.95 -5.14 8.85
N ASN A 225 16.48 -5.38 10.06
CA ASN A 225 16.96 -6.71 10.43
C ASN A 225 15.85 -7.75 10.47
N THR A 226 14.67 -7.40 11.04
CA THR A 226 13.50 -8.29 11.07
C THR A 226 13.10 -8.70 9.66
N THR A 227 12.97 -7.73 8.75
CA THR A 227 12.63 -8.00 7.33
C THR A 227 13.66 -8.91 6.64
N LEU A 228 14.96 -8.69 6.90
CA LEU A 228 16.02 -9.54 6.36
C LEU A 228 16.02 -10.96 6.94
N ASP A 229 15.74 -11.10 8.23
CA ASP A 229 15.69 -12.39 8.92
C ASP A 229 14.46 -13.20 8.45
N ASP A 230 13.31 -12.56 8.27
CA ASP A 230 12.11 -13.17 7.70
C ASP A 230 12.37 -13.67 6.27
N TYR A 231 12.99 -12.84 5.43
CA TYR A 231 13.40 -13.25 4.08
C TYR A 231 14.35 -14.45 4.08
N ASN A 232 15.37 -14.45 4.95
CA ASN A 232 16.38 -15.51 4.99
C ASN A 232 15.86 -16.82 5.60
N SER A 233 14.89 -16.75 6.53
CA SER A 233 14.30 -17.95 7.15
C SER A 233 13.45 -18.76 6.18
N GLY A 234 13.05 -18.17 5.05
CA GLY A 234 12.07 -18.75 4.14
C GLY A 234 10.68 -18.96 4.80
N VAL A 235 10.59 -18.65 6.09
CA VAL A 235 9.32 -18.54 6.80
C VAL A 235 8.83 -17.13 6.50
N ILE A 236 8.17 -16.98 5.38
CA ILE A 236 7.43 -15.76 5.11
C ILE A 236 6.28 -15.75 6.13
N ASN A 237 6.53 -15.18 7.30
CA ASN A 237 5.47 -14.68 8.17
C ASN A 237 4.88 -13.44 7.47
N ASP A 238 4.49 -13.64 6.21
CA ASP A 238 3.84 -12.61 5.43
C ASP A 238 2.37 -12.57 5.89
N PRO A 239 1.96 -11.57 6.67
CA PRO A 239 0.58 -11.45 7.12
C PRO A 239 -0.36 -11.10 5.96
N THR A 240 0.15 -11.00 4.75
CA THR A 240 -0.59 -10.54 3.57
C THR A 240 -1.78 -11.43 3.26
N ASP A 241 -1.60 -12.75 3.28
CA ASP A 241 -2.72 -13.70 3.06
C ASP A 241 -3.79 -13.53 4.15
N GLU A 242 -3.37 -13.35 5.43
CA GLU A 242 -4.29 -13.11 6.54
C GLU A 242 -5.03 -11.77 6.37
N LEU A 243 -4.33 -10.71 5.92
CA LEU A 243 -4.92 -9.40 5.65
C LEU A 243 -5.94 -9.45 4.51
N ILE A 244 -5.60 -10.12 3.41
CA ILE A 244 -6.49 -10.30 2.25
C ILE A 244 -7.75 -11.06 2.66
N GLU A 245 -7.60 -12.19 3.33
CA GLU A 245 -8.71 -13.01 3.78
C GLU A 245 -9.57 -12.32 4.84
N MET A 246 -8.96 -11.60 5.78
CA MET A 246 -9.64 -10.78 6.77
C MET A 246 -10.50 -9.72 6.07
N TRP A 247 -9.92 -9.03 5.07
CA TRP A 247 -10.64 -8.02 4.31
C TRP A 247 -11.79 -8.62 3.50
N LYS A 248 -11.55 -9.71 2.77
CA LYS A 248 -12.60 -10.40 1.98
C LYS A 248 -13.81 -10.80 2.85
N LYS A 249 -13.55 -11.23 4.08
CA LYS A 249 -14.59 -11.65 5.04
C LYS A 249 -15.25 -10.51 5.80
N GLY A 250 -14.62 -9.35 5.88
CA GLY A 250 -15.01 -8.27 6.77
C GLY A 250 -14.83 -8.67 8.24
N ASP A 251 -13.71 -9.33 8.57
CA ASP A 251 -13.43 -9.86 9.91
C ASP A 251 -12.90 -8.77 10.84
N GLU A 252 -13.80 -8.10 11.56
CA GLU A 252 -13.49 -7.05 12.50
C GLU A 252 -12.63 -7.51 13.69
N GLN A 253 -12.73 -8.76 14.12
CA GLN A 253 -11.96 -9.26 15.26
C GLN A 253 -10.48 -9.41 14.88
N THR A 254 -10.20 -9.99 13.72
CA THR A 254 -8.84 -10.08 13.19
C THR A 254 -8.28 -8.69 12.92
N LEU A 255 -9.07 -7.78 12.36
CA LEU A 255 -8.67 -6.41 12.14
C LEU A 255 -8.26 -5.70 13.45
N LEU A 256 -9.06 -5.79 14.50
CA LEU A 256 -8.73 -5.23 15.81
C LEU A 256 -7.46 -5.84 16.40
N LYS A 257 -7.26 -7.16 16.26
CA LYS A 257 -6.04 -7.84 16.72
C LYS A 257 -4.80 -7.30 16.01
N ILE A 258 -4.85 -7.18 14.67
CA ILE A 258 -3.74 -6.67 13.86
C ILE A 258 -3.46 -5.20 14.25
N THR A 259 -4.48 -4.36 14.30
CA THR A 259 -4.31 -2.93 14.66
C THR A 259 -3.70 -2.77 16.06
N ASN A 260 -4.18 -3.55 17.05
CA ASN A 260 -3.60 -3.53 18.39
C ASN A 260 -2.14 -3.98 18.40
N SER A 261 -1.75 -4.92 17.54
CA SER A 261 -0.36 -5.36 17.44
C SER A 261 0.56 -4.26 16.91
N LEU A 262 0.09 -3.39 16.01
CA LEU A 262 0.85 -2.25 15.49
C LEU A 262 1.15 -1.21 16.58
N TYR A 263 0.28 -1.07 17.59
CA TYR A 263 0.51 -0.20 18.75
C TYR A 263 1.51 -0.77 19.76
N SER A 264 1.91 -2.04 19.63
CA SER A 264 2.96 -2.61 20.47
C SER A 264 4.35 -1.98 20.21
N ASP A 265 4.54 -1.36 19.06
CA ASP A 265 5.66 -0.46 18.76
C ASP A 265 5.19 0.99 18.97
N PRO A 266 5.62 1.67 20.05
CA PRO A 266 5.13 3.01 20.37
C PRO A 266 5.49 4.09 19.33
N GLU A 267 6.67 3.98 18.68
CA GLU A 267 7.06 4.92 17.61
C GLU A 267 6.16 4.74 16.39
N TYR A 268 5.93 3.49 15.99
CA TYR A 268 5.06 3.17 14.87
C TYR A 268 3.62 3.60 15.14
N GLY A 269 3.08 3.17 16.29
CA GLY A 269 1.71 3.49 16.69
C GLY A 269 1.46 5.00 16.74
N LYS A 270 2.45 5.79 17.23
CA LYS A 270 2.35 7.24 17.23
C LYS A 270 2.42 7.83 15.81
N ALA A 271 3.49 7.57 15.08
CA ALA A 271 3.79 8.26 13.83
C ALA A 271 2.90 7.79 12.66
N MET A 272 2.69 6.48 12.53
CA MET A 272 1.99 5.90 11.36
C MET A 272 0.49 5.78 11.56
N LEU A 273 0.02 5.75 12.81
CA LEU A 273 -1.40 5.62 13.12
C LEU A 273 -1.93 6.91 13.76
N THR A 274 -1.52 7.25 14.98
CA THR A 274 -2.16 8.34 15.76
C THR A 274 -2.03 9.70 15.10
N ASP A 275 -0.80 10.13 14.79
CA ASP A 275 -0.55 11.50 14.29
C ASP A 275 -1.17 11.69 12.89
N ARG A 276 -1.09 10.69 12.01
CA ARG A 276 -1.70 10.73 10.68
C ARG A 276 -3.23 10.75 10.76
N ASN A 277 -3.80 9.92 11.62
CA ASN A 277 -5.26 9.82 11.78
C ASN A 277 -5.87 11.13 12.28
N ILE A 278 -5.20 11.84 13.20
CA ILE A 278 -5.65 13.15 13.65
C ILE A 278 -5.77 14.10 12.46
N GLY A 279 -4.72 14.22 11.64
CA GLY A 279 -4.72 15.14 10.49
C GLY A 279 -5.76 14.77 9.42
N MET A 280 -5.97 13.47 9.16
CA MET A 280 -7.01 13.02 8.23
C MET A 280 -8.42 13.24 8.79
N ALA A 281 -8.64 12.96 10.09
CA ALA A 281 -9.92 13.18 10.75
C ALA A 281 -10.33 14.65 10.74
N GLU A 282 -9.40 15.59 11.02
CA GLU A 282 -9.66 17.04 10.95
C GLU A 282 -10.13 17.47 9.55
N LYS A 283 -9.55 16.92 8.49
CA LYS A 283 -10.00 17.20 7.12
C LYS A 283 -11.39 16.65 6.84
N ILE A 284 -11.66 15.40 7.26
CA ILE A 284 -12.95 14.75 7.10
C ILE A 284 -14.04 15.52 7.86
N GLU A 285 -13.75 15.95 9.10
CA GLU A 285 -14.63 16.79 9.88
C GLU A 285 -14.89 18.13 9.16
N GLY A 286 -13.87 18.71 8.53
CA GLY A 286 -14.00 19.89 7.70
C GLY A 286 -15.01 19.69 6.57
N TYR A 287 -14.99 18.55 5.87
CA TYR A 287 -15.98 18.23 4.82
C TYR A 287 -17.39 18.06 5.39
N LEU A 288 -17.54 17.34 6.49
CA LEU A 288 -18.83 17.11 7.16
C LEU A 288 -19.49 18.44 7.64
N ASN A 289 -18.69 19.48 7.89
CA ASN A 289 -19.18 20.77 8.38
C ASN A 289 -19.43 21.81 7.25
N THR A 290 -19.36 21.42 5.97
CA THR A 290 -19.55 22.36 4.85
C THR A 290 -21.01 22.81 4.64
N ASN A 291 -21.99 22.16 5.27
CA ASN A 291 -23.43 22.38 5.04
C ASN A 291 -23.85 22.26 3.56
N LYS A 292 -23.18 21.40 2.81
CA LYS A 292 -23.49 21.03 1.45
C LYS A 292 -24.06 19.61 1.44
N GLU A 293 -24.89 19.31 0.46
CA GLU A 293 -25.41 17.96 0.25
C GLU A 293 -24.42 17.09 -0.55
N ASP A 294 -23.10 17.25 -0.30
CA ASP A 294 -22.05 16.52 -1.01
C ASP A 294 -21.88 15.10 -0.43
N GLU A 295 -21.57 14.14 -1.30
CA GLU A 295 -21.21 12.76 -0.92
C GLU A 295 -19.74 12.48 -1.19
N TYR A 296 -19.01 12.15 -0.12
CA TYR A 296 -17.59 11.82 -0.17
C TYR A 296 -17.37 10.31 -0.01
N PHE A 297 -16.70 9.70 -0.97
CA PHE A 297 -16.23 8.32 -0.87
C PHE A 297 -14.74 8.34 -0.53
N ILE A 298 -14.39 8.03 0.73
CA ILE A 298 -13.02 8.16 1.25
C ILE A 298 -12.43 6.79 1.47
N VAL A 299 -11.31 6.51 0.81
CA VAL A 299 -10.57 5.25 0.89
C VAL A 299 -9.24 5.50 1.59
N VAL A 300 -9.06 4.88 2.75
CA VAL A 300 -7.86 5.00 3.58
C VAL A 300 -7.44 3.64 4.11
N GLY A 301 -6.17 3.47 4.44
CA GLY A 301 -5.65 2.23 5.01
C GLY A 301 -6.47 1.75 6.19
N LEU A 302 -6.78 0.47 6.21
CA LEU A 302 -7.74 -0.11 7.15
C LEU A 302 -7.33 0.09 8.63
N SER A 303 -6.03 0.05 8.94
CA SER A 303 -5.49 0.32 10.28
C SER A 303 -5.70 1.77 10.74
N ILE A 304 -5.95 2.69 9.81
CA ILE A 304 -6.20 4.10 10.07
C ILE A 304 -7.60 4.30 10.65
N ILE A 305 -8.60 3.63 10.13
CA ILE A 305 -10.01 3.84 10.47
C ILE A 305 -10.32 3.45 11.93
N LEU A 306 -9.65 2.43 12.46
CA LEU A 306 -9.91 1.94 13.83
C LEU A 306 -9.28 2.77 14.95
N CYS A 307 -8.43 3.74 14.62
CA CYS A 307 -7.80 4.61 15.60
C CYS A 307 -8.70 5.78 15.95
N LYS A 308 -9.75 5.53 16.77
CA LYS A 308 -10.57 6.58 17.43
C LYS A 308 -10.94 7.77 16.49
N LEU A 309 -11.57 7.50 15.37
CA LEU A 309 -12.36 8.52 14.66
C LEU A 309 -13.71 8.78 15.37
N PHE A 310 -13.95 8.08 16.48
CA PHE A 310 -15.17 8.21 17.28
C PHE A 310 -14.85 8.27 18.77
#